data_21d66192249d7c2bd88171374c0fab31
#
_entry.id   21d66192249d7c2bd88171374c0fab31
#
_cell.length_a   1.000
_cell.length_b   1.000
_cell.length_c   1.000
_cell.angle_alpha   90.00
_cell.angle_beta   90.00
_cell.angle_gamma   90.00
#
_symmetry.space_group_name_H-M   'P 1'
#
loop_
_entity.id
_entity.type
_entity.pdbx_description
1 polymer ?
#
loop_
_entity_poly.entity_id
_entity_poly.type
_entity_poly.pdbx_seq_one_letter_code
_entity_poly.pdbx_strand_id
1 'polypeptide(L)'
;VNDKTTQDAALAASADCGCAPTPTERRTLFGDGISRRGALGLGALSVVALSAFGITSGVTAAHAASYPSWDDVQKAKQNEASKAAEVKRIEGLIQSLTQKVSETQAAAEVASTEFYNAQQAYFAAIAEADSLQEKADAQAAVADESARKAGQVAAQLYRNGGDDTSLELFFAGSAANADELLARLGSMDKLLEYNQTVYNDAVAARNSAQSLSDQAVVARDERDRLQKIAEEKMVAAQQAADAAQAALDEQSSNLATMQAQLAALKDTTATTVAGYQKGVEEREKERKRREAAEAAANAGGNSGGGGTPGSGGWVRPHGGYRSSGYGPRSQQCNANGCSSSWHYGVDLANGCGAAIYAAHSGTVDAAFYNGGYGNYVRIQHGGGIATGYAHIKPGGFAVRNGQWVRAGQVIAYAGNTGGSFGCHLHFEVYINGRYTNPIDFMASKGISV
;
A
#
# COMPACT_ATOMS: atom_id res chain seq x y z
N VAL A 1 -3.23 52.41 -48.13
CA VAL A 1 -3.35 52.87 -46.75
C VAL A 1 -4.47 52.08 -46.04
N ASN A 2 -4.06 51.11 -45.36
CA ASN A 2 -4.58 50.37 -44.21
C ASN A 2 -5.98 50.60 -43.68
N ASP A 3 -6.72 49.55 -43.53
CA ASP A 3 -7.32 49.26 -42.24
C ASP A 3 -7.48 47.75 -42.03
N LYS A 4 -6.70 47.20 -41.10
CA LYS A 4 -6.78 45.85 -40.53
C LYS A 4 -7.02 46.01 -39.05
N THR A 5 -8.26 46.10 -38.64
CA THR A 5 -8.66 45.94 -37.24
C THR A 5 -10.16 45.72 -37.20
N THR A 6 -10.62 44.46 -37.19
CA THR A 6 -11.91 44.01 -36.61
C THR A 6 -12.12 42.55 -36.98
N GLN A 7 -11.39 41.63 -36.33
CA GLN A 7 -11.76 40.18 -36.34
C GLN A 7 -11.05 39.41 -35.23
N ASP A 8 -10.95 39.95 -34.00
CA ASP A 8 -10.49 39.18 -32.83
C ASP A 8 -11.26 39.55 -31.55
N ALA A 9 -12.58 39.45 -31.59
CA ALA A 9 -13.41 39.66 -30.40
C ALA A 9 -14.65 38.74 -30.40
N ALA A 10 -14.46 37.43 -30.52
CA ALA A 10 -15.56 36.47 -30.32
C ALA A 10 -15.09 35.05 -30.06
N LEU A 11 -14.18 34.84 -29.07
CA LEU A 11 -13.86 33.48 -28.53
C LEU A 11 -13.28 33.58 -27.12
N ALA A 12 -13.96 34.25 -26.21
CA ALA A 12 -13.63 34.25 -24.80
C ALA A 12 -14.88 34.35 -23.93
N ALA A 13 -15.78 33.38 -24.06
CA ALA A 13 -16.88 33.20 -23.10
C ALA A 13 -17.29 31.72 -23.10
N SER A 14 -16.52 30.88 -22.39
CA SER A 14 -17.05 29.65 -21.89
C SER A 14 -16.17 29.08 -20.75
N ALA A 15 -16.83 28.74 -19.65
CA ALA A 15 -16.40 27.89 -18.55
C ALA A 15 -15.59 28.54 -17.44
N ASP A 16 -16.18 29.48 -16.75
CA ASP A 16 -15.92 29.69 -15.33
C ASP A 16 -16.90 28.76 -14.55
N CYS A 17 -16.54 27.50 -14.37
CA CYS A 17 -17.20 26.62 -13.39
C CYS A 17 -16.62 27.00 -12.04
N GLY A 18 -17.38 27.75 -11.22
CA GLY A 18 -17.03 28.32 -9.91
C GLY A 18 -16.64 27.31 -8.82
N CYS A 19 -15.72 26.37 -9.12
CA CYS A 19 -15.25 25.32 -8.20
C CYS A 19 -13.83 25.57 -7.66
N ALA A 20 -13.17 26.67 -8.02
CA ALA A 20 -11.89 27.04 -7.45
C ALA A 20 -12.01 28.27 -6.55
N PRO A 21 -11.51 28.24 -5.31
CA PRO A 21 -11.59 29.38 -4.39
C PRO A 21 -10.81 30.56 -4.96
N THR A 22 -11.41 31.75 -4.86
CA THR A 22 -10.83 33.03 -5.30
C THR A 22 -9.55 33.34 -4.51
N PRO A 23 -8.68 34.24 -5.02
CA PRO A 23 -7.46 34.66 -4.31
C PRO A 23 -7.74 35.23 -2.91
N THR A 24 -8.92 35.79 -2.67
CA THR A 24 -9.33 36.34 -1.39
C THR A 24 -9.74 35.23 -0.42
N GLU A 25 -10.45 34.19 -0.88
CA GLU A 25 -10.82 33.02 -0.07
C GLU A 25 -9.59 32.19 0.29
N ARG A 26 -8.57 32.14 -0.57
CA ARG A 26 -7.29 31.49 -0.23
C ARG A 26 -6.55 32.16 0.92
N ARG A 27 -6.67 33.48 1.06
CA ARG A 27 -6.06 34.22 2.19
C ARG A 27 -6.77 33.99 3.52
N THR A 28 -8.06 33.68 3.53
CA THR A 28 -8.80 33.39 4.76
C THR A 28 -8.64 31.94 5.21
N LEU A 29 -8.32 31.02 4.29
CA LEU A 29 -8.10 29.60 4.60
C LEU A 29 -6.65 29.28 5.01
N PHE A 30 -5.68 30.08 4.58
CA PHE A 30 -4.27 29.95 4.94
C PHE A 30 -3.79 31.29 5.51
N GLY A 31 -4.03 31.49 6.82
CA GLY A 31 -3.57 32.67 7.55
C GLY A 31 -2.08 32.93 7.37
N ASP A 32 -1.69 34.21 7.43
CA ASP A 32 -0.36 34.75 7.18
C ASP A 32 0.79 33.92 7.80
N GLY A 33 1.85 33.77 7.01
CA GLY A 33 3.00 32.91 7.24
C GLY A 33 3.58 32.97 8.67
N ILE A 34 3.76 31.81 9.25
CA ILE A 34 4.44 31.60 10.53
C ILE A 34 5.91 32.04 10.38
N SER A 35 6.30 33.08 11.11
CA SER A 35 7.65 33.58 11.13
C SER A 35 8.62 32.53 11.74
N ARG A 36 9.86 32.48 11.25
CA ARG A 36 10.92 31.52 11.69
C ARG A 36 11.27 31.57 13.18
N ARG A 37 10.70 32.47 13.96
CA ARG A 37 10.86 32.56 15.42
C ARG A 37 9.74 31.88 16.22
N GLY A 38 8.62 31.50 15.58
CA GLY A 38 7.50 30.76 16.21
C GLY A 38 7.64 29.23 16.19
N ALA A 39 8.61 28.67 15.48
CA ALA A 39 8.75 27.23 15.27
C ALA A 39 9.37 26.43 16.43
N LEU A 40 9.80 27.08 17.50
CA LEU A 40 10.41 26.41 18.67
C LEU A 40 9.46 26.18 19.83
N GLY A 41 8.16 26.49 19.69
CA GLY A 41 7.15 26.37 20.74
C GLY A 41 6.11 25.25 20.56
N LEU A 42 6.11 24.49 19.48
CA LEU A 42 5.07 23.50 19.13
C LEU A 42 5.50 22.03 19.26
N GLY A 43 6.48 21.74 20.07
CA GLY A 43 6.92 20.38 20.39
C GLY A 43 6.06 19.63 21.42
N ALA A 44 4.87 20.12 21.79
CA ALA A 44 4.09 19.54 22.88
C ALA A 44 2.60 19.22 22.58
N LEU A 45 2.16 19.14 21.32
CA LEU A 45 0.74 18.91 21.00
C LEU A 45 0.50 17.85 19.92
N SER A 46 1.14 16.70 20.00
CA SER A 46 0.86 15.55 19.13
C SER A 46 0.44 14.27 19.86
N VAL A 47 -0.29 14.38 20.97
CA VAL A 47 -0.83 13.22 21.72
C VAL A 47 -2.35 13.29 21.86
N VAL A 48 -3.11 13.90 20.96
CA VAL A 48 -4.58 14.01 21.08
C VAL A 48 -5.34 13.46 19.85
N ALA A 49 -4.82 12.50 19.12
CA ALA A 49 -5.56 11.90 18.00
C ALA A 49 -5.83 10.38 18.13
N LEU A 50 -5.63 9.77 19.31
CA LEU A 50 -5.92 8.35 19.55
C LEU A 50 -7.24 8.08 20.24
N SER A 51 -8.13 9.07 20.42
CA SER A 51 -9.40 8.92 21.12
C SER A 51 -10.63 8.65 20.25
N ALA A 52 -10.48 8.38 18.95
CA ALA A 52 -11.62 8.08 18.08
C ALA A 52 -11.96 6.58 17.92
N PHE A 53 -11.14 5.70 18.46
CA PHE A 53 -11.46 4.26 18.50
C PHE A 53 -11.42 3.79 19.95
N GLY A 54 -12.57 3.76 20.57
CA GLY A 54 -13.04 3.06 21.78
C GLY A 54 -12.07 2.31 22.71
N ILE A 55 -10.78 2.66 22.80
CA ILE A 55 -9.85 2.16 23.80
C ILE A 55 -9.74 3.22 24.89
N THR A 56 -10.78 3.28 25.75
CA THR A 56 -10.71 3.99 27.04
C THR A 56 -9.93 3.13 28.03
N SER A 57 -8.64 2.96 27.82
CA SER A 57 -7.72 2.53 28.86
C SER A 57 -6.88 3.76 29.18
N GLY A 58 -7.09 4.34 30.36
CA GLY A 58 -6.52 5.58 30.85
C GLY A 58 -5.05 5.79 30.44
N VAL A 59 -4.84 6.55 29.36
CA VAL A 59 -3.55 7.16 29.10
C VAL A 59 -3.48 8.34 30.08
N THR A 60 -3.08 8.05 31.31
CA THR A 60 -2.56 9.09 32.21
C THR A 60 -1.49 9.83 31.42
N ALA A 61 -1.64 11.16 31.35
CA ALA A 61 -0.63 12.06 30.78
C ALA A 61 0.75 11.54 31.20
N ALA A 62 1.55 11.15 30.21
CA ALA A 62 2.93 10.72 30.46
C ALA A 62 3.65 11.94 31.02
N HIS A 63 3.70 12.05 32.34
CA HIS A 63 4.73 12.85 32.98
C HIS A 63 6.05 12.29 32.46
N ALA A 64 6.84 13.12 31.79
CA ALA A 64 8.18 12.75 31.37
C ALA A 64 8.87 12.14 32.61
N ALA A 65 9.10 10.83 32.58
CA ALA A 65 9.67 10.13 33.69
C ALA A 65 11.06 10.75 33.94
N SER A 66 11.20 11.46 35.06
CA SER A 66 12.50 12.00 35.45
C SER A 66 13.36 10.83 35.87
N TYR A 67 14.27 10.45 35.00
CA TYR A 67 15.24 9.41 35.30
C TYR A 67 16.22 9.89 36.39
N PRO A 68 16.65 9.02 37.34
CA PRO A 68 17.54 9.40 38.40
C PRO A 68 18.92 9.82 37.87
N SER A 69 19.45 10.92 38.43
CA SER A 69 20.81 11.35 38.17
C SER A 69 21.81 10.57 39.03
N TRP A 70 23.09 10.64 38.68
CA TRP A 70 24.16 10.07 39.52
C TRP A 70 24.29 10.80 40.85
N ASP A 71 23.94 12.10 40.94
CA ASP A 71 23.88 12.87 42.17
C ASP A 71 22.79 12.36 43.11
N ASP A 72 21.61 11.95 42.56
CA ASP A 72 20.55 11.35 43.36
C ASP A 72 21.00 10.03 43.98
N VAL A 73 21.72 9.20 43.23
CA VAL A 73 22.32 7.95 43.68
C VAL A 73 23.34 8.22 44.80
N GLN A 74 24.19 9.23 44.65
CA GLN A 74 25.20 9.58 45.63
C GLN A 74 24.57 10.08 46.93
N LYS A 75 23.55 10.94 46.85
CA LYS A 75 22.80 11.41 48.02
C LYS A 75 22.05 10.27 48.73
N ALA A 76 21.40 9.39 47.95
CA ALA A 76 20.69 8.23 48.48
C ALA A 76 21.62 7.27 49.24
N LYS A 77 22.86 7.10 48.78
CA LYS A 77 23.86 6.22 49.42
C LYS A 77 24.28 6.66 50.82
N GLN A 78 24.00 7.92 51.18
CA GLN A 78 24.35 8.48 52.52
C GLN A 78 23.37 8.06 53.64
N ASN A 79 22.20 7.52 53.30
CA ASN A 79 21.17 7.14 54.27
C ASN A 79 20.45 5.87 53.80
N GLU A 80 20.35 4.84 54.66
CA GLU A 80 19.77 3.54 54.34
C GLU A 80 18.28 3.63 53.91
N ALA A 81 17.49 4.52 54.53
CA ALA A 81 16.09 4.70 54.12
C ALA A 81 15.97 5.33 52.73
N SER A 82 16.77 6.34 52.42
CA SER A 82 16.86 6.98 51.11
C SER A 82 17.37 6.01 50.04
N LYS A 83 18.36 5.18 50.39
CA LYS A 83 18.88 4.13 49.53
C LYS A 83 17.83 3.10 49.15
N ALA A 84 17.05 2.59 50.13
CA ALA A 84 15.97 1.63 49.88
C ALA A 84 14.86 2.23 49.01
N ALA A 85 14.50 3.50 49.23
CA ALA A 85 13.50 4.20 48.41
C ALA A 85 13.96 4.37 46.96
N GLU A 86 15.25 4.76 46.74
CA GLU A 86 15.78 4.95 45.39
C GLU A 86 15.97 3.64 44.62
N VAL A 87 16.37 2.56 45.33
CA VAL A 87 16.39 1.20 44.75
C VAL A 87 15.01 0.83 44.22
N LYS A 88 13.96 0.99 45.06
CA LYS A 88 12.59 0.68 44.66
C LYS A 88 12.09 1.55 43.49
N ARG A 89 12.48 2.84 43.48
CA ARG A 89 12.15 3.76 42.37
C ARG A 89 12.77 3.33 41.06
N ILE A 90 14.07 2.99 41.05
CA ILE A 90 14.80 2.55 39.85
C ILE A 90 14.23 1.20 39.32
N GLU A 91 13.97 0.25 40.21
CA GLU A 91 13.34 -1.03 39.86
C GLU A 91 11.98 -0.82 39.23
N GLY A 92 11.14 0.07 39.76
CA GLY A 92 9.85 0.44 39.19
C GLY A 92 9.96 1.09 37.81
N LEU A 93 10.95 1.97 37.60
CA LEU A 93 11.20 2.58 36.29
C LEU A 93 11.65 1.56 35.25
N ILE A 94 12.54 0.63 35.61
CA ILE A 94 12.97 -0.45 34.71
C ILE A 94 11.80 -1.33 34.34
N GLN A 95 10.94 -1.68 35.30
CA GLN A 95 9.72 -2.47 35.02
C GLN A 95 8.75 -1.71 34.11
N SER A 96 8.51 -0.43 34.37
CA SER A 96 7.63 0.42 33.54
C SER A 96 8.13 0.55 32.11
N LEU A 97 9.45 0.74 31.89
CA LEU A 97 10.03 0.77 30.55
C LEU A 97 9.88 -0.56 29.83
N THR A 98 10.11 -1.67 30.53
CA THR A 98 9.95 -3.02 29.95
C THR A 98 8.50 -3.28 29.56
N GLN A 99 7.57 -2.88 30.41
CA GLN A 99 6.13 -3.00 30.14
C GLN A 99 5.73 -2.14 28.93
N LYS A 100 6.18 -0.87 28.88
CA LYS A 100 5.90 0.05 27.77
C LYS A 100 6.38 -0.51 26.42
N VAL A 101 7.57 -1.10 26.37
CA VAL A 101 8.09 -1.75 25.16
C VAL A 101 7.20 -2.91 24.76
N SER A 102 6.83 -3.78 25.70
CA SER A 102 5.95 -4.92 25.43
C SER A 102 4.58 -4.49 24.90
N GLU A 103 3.97 -3.47 25.50
CA GLU A 103 2.65 -2.96 25.08
C GLU A 103 2.70 -2.32 23.70
N THR A 104 3.73 -1.50 23.43
CA THR A 104 3.86 -0.85 22.12
C THR A 104 4.21 -1.84 21.01
N GLN A 105 5.02 -2.86 21.29
CA GLN A 105 5.29 -3.94 20.34
C GLN A 105 4.02 -4.75 20.01
N ALA A 106 3.24 -5.12 21.03
CA ALA A 106 1.97 -5.81 20.83
C ALA A 106 0.97 -4.97 20.00
N ALA A 107 0.89 -3.67 20.27
CA ALA A 107 0.04 -2.75 19.51
C ALA A 107 0.49 -2.64 18.04
N ALA A 108 1.81 -2.60 17.78
CA ALA A 108 2.36 -2.58 16.45
C ALA A 108 2.08 -3.89 15.67
N GLU A 109 2.12 -5.04 16.33
CA GLU A 109 1.79 -6.33 15.74
C GLU A 109 0.30 -6.41 15.35
N VAL A 110 -0.60 -5.95 16.22
CA VAL A 110 -2.04 -5.88 15.92
C VAL A 110 -2.30 -4.97 14.73
N ALA A 111 -1.78 -3.74 14.75
CA ALA A 111 -1.97 -2.78 13.66
C ALA A 111 -1.41 -3.28 12.32
N SER A 112 -0.26 -3.95 12.35
CA SER A 112 0.36 -4.60 11.19
C SER A 112 -0.54 -5.69 10.61
N THR A 113 -1.12 -6.54 11.47
CA THR A 113 -2.04 -7.60 11.06
C THR A 113 -3.33 -7.03 10.45
N GLU A 114 -3.88 -5.98 11.03
CA GLU A 114 -5.06 -5.28 10.50
C GLU A 114 -4.78 -4.69 9.11
N PHE A 115 -3.63 -4.06 8.93
CA PHE A 115 -3.23 -3.54 7.62
C PHE A 115 -3.08 -4.67 6.59
N TYR A 116 -2.39 -5.75 6.93
CA TYR A 116 -2.25 -6.91 6.06
C TYR A 116 -3.60 -7.46 5.61
N ASN A 117 -4.54 -7.63 6.54
CA ASN A 117 -5.88 -8.14 6.22
C ASN A 117 -6.67 -7.17 5.32
N ALA A 118 -6.59 -5.86 5.59
CA ALA A 118 -7.22 -4.84 4.74
C ALA A 118 -6.62 -4.82 3.33
N GLN A 119 -5.32 -5.00 3.21
CA GLN A 119 -4.62 -5.10 1.94
C GLN A 119 -5.05 -6.34 1.14
N GLN A 120 -5.19 -7.52 1.80
CA GLN A 120 -5.69 -8.74 1.15
C GLN A 120 -7.14 -8.58 0.67
N ALA A 121 -8.00 -7.93 1.46
CA ALA A 121 -9.38 -7.64 1.06
C ALA A 121 -9.43 -6.70 -0.17
N TYR A 122 -8.58 -5.68 -0.21
CA TYR A 122 -8.45 -4.80 -1.37
C TYR A 122 -8.01 -5.56 -2.62
N PHE A 123 -7.08 -6.51 -2.51
CA PHE A 123 -6.64 -7.34 -3.65
C PHE A 123 -7.72 -8.25 -4.18
N ALA A 124 -8.49 -8.87 -3.31
CA ALA A 124 -9.64 -9.68 -3.71
C ALA A 124 -10.66 -8.83 -4.48
N ALA A 125 -10.90 -7.61 -4.04
CA ALA A 125 -11.82 -6.68 -4.71
C ALA A 125 -11.29 -6.19 -6.08
N ILE A 126 -9.97 -6.03 -6.25
CA ILE A 126 -9.36 -5.76 -7.58
C ILE A 126 -9.68 -6.91 -8.54
N ALA A 127 -9.38 -8.14 -8.13
CA ALA A 127 -9.59 -9.32 -8.98
C ALA A 127 -11.07 -9.49 -9.37
N GLU A 128 -11.98 -9.26 -8.43
CA GLU A 128 -13.43 -9.31 -8.69
C GLU A 128 -13.88 -8.21 -9.66
N ALA A 129 -13.46 -6.96 -9.44
CA ALA A 129 -13.81 -5.84 -10.30
C ALA A 129 -13.28 -6.01 -11.73
N ASP A 130 -12.04 -6.48 -11.89
CA ASP A 130 -11.43 -6.72 -13.19
C ASP A 130 -12.14 -7.89 -13.92
N SER A 131 -12.48 -8.99 -13.21
CA SER A 131 -13.24 -10.11 -13.78
C SER A 131 -14.64 -9.72 -14.22
N LEU A 132 -15.36 -8.92 -13.43
CA LEU A 132 -16.69 -8.43 -13.79
C LEU A 132 -16.66 -7.45 -14.96
N GLN A 133 -15.63 -6.60 -15.04
CA GLN A 133 -15.44 -5.71 -16.18
C GLN A 133 -15.18 -6.48 -17.48
N GLU A 134 -14.31 -7.49 -17.45
CA GLU A 134 -14.05 -8.34 -18.61
C GLU A 134 -15.33 -9.07 -19.10
N LYS A 135 -16.11 -9.61 -18.16
CA LYS A 135 -17.40 -10.24 -18.49
C LYS A 135 -18.41 -9.24 -19.07
N ALA A 136 -18.46 -8.03 -18.52
CA ALA A 136 -19.35 -6.97 -19.00
C ALA A 136 -18.98 -6.56 -20.43
N ASP A 137 -17.69 -6.38 -20.73
CA ASP A 137 -17.19 -5.99 -22.04
C ASP A 137 -17.45 -7.10 -23.08
N ALA A 138 -17.23 -8.36 -22.72
CA ALA A 138 -17.53 -9.50 -23.58
C ALA A 138 -19.04 -9.60 -23.88
N GLN A 139 -19.89 -9.43 -22.86
CA GLN A 139 -21.34 -9.50 -23.04
C GLN A 139 -21.91 -8.29 -23.80
N ALA A 140 -21.30 -7.12 -23.67
CA ALA A 140 -21.64 -5.94 -24.48
C ALA A 140 -21.41 -6.21 -25.99
N ALA A 141 -20.28 -6.83 -26.34
CA ALA A 141 -19.98 -7.22 -27.71
C ALA A 141 -21.03 -8.21 -28.27
N VAL A 142 -21.48 -9.18 -27.45
CA VAL A 142 -22.56 -10.11 -27.82
C VAL A 142 -23.89 -9.37 -28.03
N ALA A 143 -24.20 -8.42 -27.14
CA ALA A 143 -25.43 -7.62 -27.26
C ALA A 143 -25.43 -6.76 -28.53
N ASP A 144 -24.31 -6.13 -28.90
CA ASP A 144 -24.14 -5.33 -30.11
C ASP A 144 -24.27 -6.19 -31.36
N GLU A 145 -23.73 -7.40 -31.38
CA GLU A 145 -23.88 -8.32 -32.49
C GLU A 145 -25.34 -8.79 -32.64
N SER A 146 -25.98 -9.14 -31.51
CA SER A 146 -27.39 -9.57 -31.52
C SER A 146 -28.32 -8.44 -31.96
N ALA A 147 -28.07 -7.20 -31.52
CA ALA A 147 -28.81 -6.02 -31.96
C ALA A 147 -28.64 -5.75 -33.46
N ARG A 148 -27.43 -5.92 -34.01
CA ARG A 148 -27.18 -5.80 -35.44
C ARG A 148 -27.97 -6.86 -36.27
N LYS A 149 -27.96 -8.11 -35.77
CA LYS A 149 -28.76 -9.20 -36.41
C LYS A 149 -30.25 -8.89 -36.37
N ALA A 150 -30.79 -8.48 -35.24
CA ALA A 150 -32.18 -8.09 -35.10
C ALA A 150 -32.54 -6.89 -36.00
N GLY A 151 -31.65 -5.88 -36.09
CA GLY A 151 -31.81 -4.75 -36.99
C GLY A 151 -31.82 -5.13 -38.49
N GLN A 152 -30.97 -6.09 -38.89
CA GLN A 152 -30.97 -6.62 -40.27
C GLN A 152 -32.27 -7.35 -40.60
N VAL A 153 -32.77 -8.18 -39.68
CA VAL A 153 -34.03 -8.88 -39.80
C VAL A 153 -35.19 -7.88 -39.90
N ALA A 154 -35.25 -6.88 -39.02
CA ALA A 154 -36.28 -5.83 -39.07
C ALA A 154 -36.24 -5.04 -40.39
N ALA A 155 -35.04 -4.70 -40.89
CA ALA A 155 -34.90 -4.01 -42.18
C ALA A 155 -35.29 -4.86 -43.36
N GLN A 156 -35.09 -6.17 -43.33
CA GLN A 156 -35.56 -7.10 -44.34
C GLN A 156 -37.08 -7.21 -44.31
N LEU A 157 -37.68 -7.35 -43.12
CA LEU A 157 -39.15 -7.36 -42.97
C LEU A 157 -39.80 -6.07 -43.50
N TYR A 158 -39.23 -4.90 -43.17
CA TYR A 158 -39.72 -3.61 -43.66
C TYR A 158 -39.66 -3.51 -45.20
N ARG A 159 -38.55 -3.96 -45.80
CA ARG A 159 -38.38 -3.93 -47.27
C ARG A 159 -39.30 -4.91 -48.01
N ASN A 160 -39.58 -6.05 -47.37
CA ASN A 160 -40.35 -7.13 -48.03
C ASN A 160 -41.81 -7.17 -47.59
N GLY A 161 -42.24 -6.41 -46.56
CA GLY A 161 -43.55 -6.53 -45.92
C GLY A 161 -44.34 -5.24 -45.78
N GLY A 162 -43.87 -4.13 -46.36
CA GLY A 162 -44.53 -2.82 -46.24
C GLY A 162 -45.73 -2.60 -47.18
N ASP A 163 -46.03 -3.51 -48.13
CA ASP A 163 -47.10 -3.40 -49.04
C ASP A 163 -47.98 -4.64 -48.96
N ASP A 164 -49.28 -4.45 -48.84
CA ASP A 164 -50.34 -5.51 -49.00
C ASP A 164 -50.16 -6.32 -50.27
N THR A 165 -49.51 -5.72 -51.27
CA THR A 165 -49.16 -6.36 -52.57
C THR A 165 -48.24 -7.57 -52.41
N SER A 166 -47.40 -7.68 -51.41
CA SER A 166 -46.55 -8.86 -51.23
C SER A 166 -47.32 -10.07 -50.67
N LEU A 167 -48.34 -9.86 -49.87
CA LEU A 167 -49.30 -10.90 -49.47
C LEU A 167 -50.21 -11.30 -50.60
N GLU A 168 -50.71 -10.35 -51.39
CA GLU A 168 -51.52 -10.64 -52.63
C GLU A 168 -50.69 -11.41 -53.68
N LEU A 169 -49.43 -11.05 -53.94
CA LEU A 169 -48.52 -11.78 -54.82
C LEU A 169 -48.16 -13.17 -54.27
N PHE A 170 -48.09 -13.33 -52.99
CA PHE A 170 -47.82 -14.61 -52.33
C PHE A 170 -48.98 -15.56 -52.44
N PHE A 171 -50.22 -15.04 -52.45
CA PHE A 171 -51.44 -15.80 -52.58
C PHE A 171 -52.01 -15.79 -54.02
N ALA A 172 -51.56 -14.92 -54.95
CA ALA A 172 -52.03 -14.80 -56.32
C ALA A 172 -51.50 -15.87 -57.30
N GLY A 173 -50.51 -16.69 -56.84
CA GLY A 173 -50.13 -17.88 -57.58
C GLY A 173 -51.27 -18.89 -57.53
N SER A 174 -51.85 -19.30 -58.74
CA SER A 174 -52.92 -20.24 -58.86
C SER A 174 -52.71 -21.45 -57.92
N ALA A 175 -53.68 -21.69 -57.02
CA ALA A 175 -53.70 -22.83 -56.10
C ALA A 175 -53.88 -24.17 -56.86
N ALA A 176 -52.97 -24.52 -57.77
CA ALA A 176 -52.95 -25.79 -58.45
C ALA A 176 -52.48 -26.96 -57.57
N ASN A 177 -51.75 -26.65 -56.45
CA ASN A 177 -51.32 -27.68 -55.49
C ASN A 177 -51.47 -27.18 -54.07
N ALA A 178 -52.37 -27.78 -53.28
CA ALA A 178 -52.55 -27.52 -51.84
C ALA A 178 -51.26 -27.76 -51.05
N ASP A 179 -50.43 -28.71 -51.49
CA ASP A 179 -49.14 -29.03 -50.85
C ASP A 179 -48.10 -27.91 -51.00
N GLU A 180 -48.06 -27.16 -52.08
CA GLU A 180 -47.17 -26.02 -52.28
C GLU A 180 -47.60 -24.83 -51.43
N LEU A 181 -48.88 -24.58 -51.25
CA LEU A 181 -49.45 -23.57 -50.39
C LEU A 181 -49.13 -23.88 -48.92
N LEU A 182 -49.30 -25.13 -48.50
CA LEU A 182 -48.96 -25.60 -47.15
C LEU A 182 -47.46 -25.49 -46.88
N ALA A 183 -46.60 -25.81 -47.85
CA ALA A 183 -45.15 -25.65 -47.71
C ALA A 183 -44.73 -24.18 -47.58
N ARG A 184 -45.40 -23.27 -48.32
CA ARG A 184 -45.13 -21.80 -48.16
C ARG A 184 -45.66 -21.28 -46.87
N LEU A 185 -46.81 -21.69 -46.34
CA LEU A 185 -47.32 -21.33 -45.01
C LEU A 185 -46.41 -21.86 -43.92
N GLY A 186 -45.92 -23.10 -44.00
CA GLY A 186 -44.95 -23.65 -43.04
C GLY A 186 -43.59 -22.96 -43.08
N SER A 187 -43.15 -22.45 -44.23
CA SER A 187 -41.92 -21.64 -44.31
C SER A 187 -42.10 -20.25 -43.71
N MET A 188 -43.29 -19.66 -43.82
CA MET A 188 -43.63 -18.38 -43.22
C MET A 188 -43.73 -18.47 -41.70
N ASP A 189 -44.29 -19.55 -41.18
CA ASP A 189 -44.36 -19.84 -39.74
C ASP A 189 -42.95 -19.98 -39.13
N LYS A 190 -42.07 -20.71 -39.82
CA LYS A 190 -40.65 -20.81 -39.41
C LYS A 190 -39.90 -19.49 -39.48
N LEU A 191 -40.21 -18.62 -40.42
CA LEU A 191 -39.60 -17.27 -40.49
C LEU A 191 -40.08 -16.39 -39.34
N LEU A 192 -41.35 -16.47 -38.95
CA LEU A 192 -41.88 -15.74 -37.79
C LEU A 192 -41.25 -16.25 -36.50
N GLU A 193 -41.13 -17.55 -36.32
CA GLU A 193 -40.43 -18.16 -35.16
C GLU A 193 -38.98 -17.73 -35.11
N TYR A 194 -38.25 -17.76 -36.23
CA TYR A 194 -36.87 -17.28 -36.30
C TYR A 194 -36.73 -15.80 -35.93
N ASN A 195 -37.59 -14.94 -36.46
CA ASN A 195 -37.59 -13.51 -36.16
C ASN A 195 -37.85 -13.25 -34.66
N GLN A 196 -38.80 -13.98 -34.07
CA GLN A 196 -39.11 -13.92 -32.65
C GLN A 196 -37.89 -14.34 -31.79
N THR A 197 -37.21 -15.41 -32.20
CA THR A 197 -36.02 -15.91 -31.54
C THR A 197 -34.90 -14.86 -31.58
N VAL A 198 -34.59 -14.31 -32.76
CA VAL A 198 -33.53 -13.27 -32.90
C VAL A 198 -33.84 -12.04 -32.08
N TYR A 199 -35.11 -11.61 -32.00
CA TYR A 199 -35.51 -10.50 -31.17
C TYR A 199 -35.34 -10.81 -29.66
N ASN A 200 -35.81 -11.99 -29.23
CA ASN A 200 -35.69 -12.42 -27.82
C ASN A 200 -34.22 -12.55 -27.40
N ASP A 201 -33.37 -13.10 -28.26
CA ASP A 201 -31.94 -13.23 -28.03
C ASP A 201 -31.26 -11.84 -27.87
N ALA A 202 -31.64 -10.88 -28.72
CA ALA A 202 -31.11 -9.52 -28.64
C ALA A 202 -31.55 -8.82 -27.34
N VAL A 203 -32.79 -9.00 -26.90
CA VAL A 203 -33.29 -8.47 -25.63
C VAL A 203 -32.57 -9.12 -24.44
N ALA A 204 -32.43 -10.46 -24.47
CA ALA A 204 -31.72 -11.20 -23.42
C ALA A 204 -30.25 -10.80 -23.33
N ALA A 205 -29.56 -10.70 -24.46
CA ALA A 205 -28.14 -10.26 -24.50
C ALA A 205 -27.95 -8.84 -23.95
N ARG A 206 -28.83 -7.90 -24.33
CA ARG A 206 -28.82 -6.53 -23.81
C ARG A 206 -29.03 -6.49 -22.29
N ASN A 207 -30.03 -7.22 -21.78
CA ASN A 207 -30.35 -7.25 -20.36
C ASN A 207 -29.20 -7.88 -19.55
N SER A 208 -28.56 -8.92 -20.09
CA SER A 208 -27.37 -9.54 -19.48
C SER A 208 -26.18 -8.59 -19.46
N ALA A 209 -25.91 -7.88 -20.57
CA ALA A 209 -24.86 -6.87 -20.63
C ALA A 209 -25.07 -5.75 -19.62
N GLN A 210 -26.30 -5.24 -19.49
CA GLN A 210 -26.62 -4.21 -18.50
C GLN A 210 -26.40 -4.71 -17.07
N SER A 211 -26.88 -5.91 -16.74
CA SER A 211 -26.70 -6.49 -15.40
C SER A 211 -25.23 -6.67 -15.04
N LEU A 212 -24.39 -7.14 -15.97
CA LEU A 212 -22.96 -7.29 -15.73
C LEU A 212 -22.25 -5.92 -15.60
N SER A 213 -22.66 -4.93 -16.38
CA SER A 213 -22.16 -3.56 -16.27
C SER A 213 -22.47 -2.96 -14.89
N ASP A 214 -23.70 -3.13 -14.41
CA ASP A 214 -24.11 -2.66 -13.08
C ASP A 214 -23.31 -3.34 -11.97
N GLN A 215 -23.07 -4.65 -12.06
CA GLN A 215 -22.25 -5.39 -11.13
C GLN A 215 -20.78 -4.91 -11.17
N ALA A 216 -20.23 -4.64 -12.35
CA ALA A 216 -18.88 -4.11 -12.48
C ALA A 216 -18.72 -2.72 -11.86
N VAL A 217 -19.76 -1.86 -11.91
CA VAL A 217 -19.77 -0.57 -11.21
C VAL A 217 -19.70 -0.77 -9.70
N VAL A 218 -20.58 -1.61 -9.14
CA VAL A 218 -20.62 -1.90 -7.70
C VAL A 218 -19.28 -2.48 -7.20
N ALA A 219 -18.70 -3.40 -7.96
CA ALA A 219 -17.41 -3.99 -7.62
C ALA A 219 -16.25 -2.97 -7.64
N ARG A 220 -16.27 -2.02 -8.58
CA ARG A 220 -15.29 -0.92 -8.60
C ARG A 220 -15.44 0.01 -7.41
N ASP A 221 -16.65 0.37 -7.03
CA ASP A 221 -16.92 1.21 -5.86
C ASP A 221 -16.43 0.52 -4.57
N GLU A 222 -16.67 -0.78 -4.44
CA GLU A 222 -16.18 -1.56 -3.30
C GLU A 222 -14.66 -1.67 -3.26
N ARG A 223 -14.01 -1.88 -4.41
CA ARG A 223 -12.55 -1.84 -4.53
C ARG A 223 -11.98 -0.50 -4.06
N ASP A 224 -12.57 0.62 -4.49
CA ASP A 224 -12.09 1.96 -4.15
C ASP A 224 -12.32 2.27 -2.65
N ARG A 225 -13.39 1.74 -2.06
CA ARG A 225 -13.65 1.79 -0.62
C ARG A 225 -12.59 1.02 0.17
N LEU A 226 -12.29 -0.20 -0.25
CA LEU A 226 -11.29 -1.05 0.40
C LEU A 226 -9.86 -0.51 0.24
N GLN A 227 -9.55 0.16 -0.88
CA GLN A 227 -8.28 0.87 -1.05
C GLN A 227 -8.08 1.92 0.06
N LYS A 228 -9.08 2.76 0.31
CA LYS A 228 -9.00 3.79 1.37
C LYS A 228 -8.80 3.17 2.75
N ILE A 229 -9.52 2.09 3.05
CA ILE A 229 -9.35 1.36 4.32
C ILE A 229 -7.92 0.82 4.45
N ALA A 230 -7.36 0.24 3.39
CA ALA A 230 -5.99 -0.26 3.42
C ALA A 230 -4.97 0.86 3.64
N GLU A 231 -5.16 2.03 3.01
CA GLU A 231 -4.32 3.22 3.22
C GLU A 231 -4.40 3.73 4.67
N GLU A 232 -5.60 3.82 5.25
CA GLU A 232 -5.80 4.22 6.66
C GLU A 232 -5.13 3.24 7.63
N LYS A 233 -5.28 1.93 7.39
CA LYS A 233 -4.64 0.88 8.21
C LYS A 233 -3.13 0.89 8.08
N MET A 234 -2.58 1.21 6.91
CA MET A 234 -1.15 1.37 6.72
C MET A 234 -0.59 2.52 7.57
N VAL A 235 -1.26 3.67 7.57
CA VAL A 235 -0.85 4.82 8.40
C VAL A 235 -0.88 4.44 9.88
N ALA A 236 -1.93 3.75 10.34
CA ALA A 236 -2.04 3.29 11.71
C ALA A 236 -0.92 2.30 12.09
N ALA A 237 -0.60 1.35 11.22
CA ALA A 237 0.49 0.39 11.43
C ALA A 237 1.86 1.08 11.51
N GLN A 238 2.11 2.07 10.65
CA GLN A 238 3.34 2.85 10.71
C GLN A 238 3.46 3.64 12.03
N GLN A 239 2.39 4.30 12.45
CA GLN A 239 2.39 5.05 13.73
C GLN A 239 2.64 4.13 14.93
N ALA A 240 2.03 2.94 14.94
CA ALA A 240 2.27 1.96 15.99
C ALA A 240 3.71 1.42 15.99
N ALA A 241 4.30 1.20 14.81
CA ALA A 241 5.69 0.80 14.66
C ALA A 241 6.66 1.89 15.12
N ASP A 242 6.41 3.15 14.79
CA ASP A 242 7.20 4.29 15.25
C ASP A 242 7.14 4.43 16.78
N ALA A 243 5.97 4.22 17.39
CA ALA A 243 5.80 4.23 18.84
C ALA A 243 6.57 3.08 19.53
N ALA A 244 6.54 1.88 18.94
CA ALA A 244 7.31 0.74 19.44
C ALA A 244 8.82 0.98 19.35
N GLN A 245 9.29 1.56 18.24
CA GLN A 245 10.70 1.92 18.07
C GLN A 245 11.12 2.99 19.08
N ALA A 246 10.32 4.03 19.27
CA ALA A 246 10.60 5.07 20.27
C ALA A 246 10.69 4.52 21.71
N ALA A 247 9.82 3.56 22.05
CA ALA A 247 9.87 2.88 23.35
C ALA A 247 11.14 2.04 23.52
N LEU A 248 11.56 1.33 22.48
CA LEU A 248 12.83 0.58 22.47
C LEU A 248 14.05 1.50 22.60
N ASP A 249 14.06 2.64 21.89
CA ASP A 249 15.14 3.61 21.96
C ASP A 249 15.24 4.23 23.36
N GLU A 250 14.10 4.57 23.98
CA GLU A 250 14.02 5.06 25.34
C GLU A 250 14.53 4.01 26.34
N GLN A 251 14.12 2.75 26.21
CA GLN A 251 14.60 1.65 27.03
C GLN A 251 16.11 1.46 26.87
N SER A 252 16.60 1.37 25.63
CA SER A 252 18.01 1.10 25.34
C SER A 252 18.95 2.20 25.86
N SER A 253 18.51 3.46 25.81
CA SER A 253 19.31 4.60 26.27
C SER A 253 19.39 4.70 27.80
N ASN A 254 18.35 4.26 28.52
CA ASN A 254 18.25 4.45 29.96
C ASN A 254 18.56 3.19 30.79
N LEU A 255 18.25 2.00 30.25
CA LEU A 255 18.33 0.73 30.97
C LEU A 255 19.74 0.47 31.55
N ALA A 256 20.79 0.62 30.70
CA ALA A 256 22.16 0.37 31.11
C ALA A 256 22.62 1.33 32.25
N THR A 257 22.18 2.59 32.20
CA THR A 257 22.46 3.58 33.23
C THR A 257 21.75 3.23 34.53
N MET A 258 20.44 2.93 34.48
CA MET A 258 19.65 2.57 35.65
C MET A 258 20.15 1.27 36.31
N GLN A 259 20.54 0.26 35.50
CA GLN A 259 21.15 -0.97 36.04
C GLN A 259 22.46 -0.70 36.75
N ALA A 260 23.32 0.18 36.23
CA ALA A 260 24.57 0.57 36.89
C ALA A 260 24.33 1.39 38.17
N GLN A 261 23.33 2.28 38.18
CA GLN A 261 22.88 3.02 39.34
C GLN A 261 22.36 2.08 40.43
N LEU A 262 21.54 1.11 40.06
CA LEU A 262 21.03 0.09 40.96
C LEU A 262 22.17 -0.76 41.57
N ALA A 263 23.14 -1.16 40.73
CA ALA A 263 24.32 -1.88 41.19
C ALA A 263 25.15 -1.03 42.16
N ALA A 264 25.35 0.27 41.89
CA ALA A 264 26.06 1.18 42.78
C ALA A 264 25.37 1.37 44.13
N LEU A 265 24.00 1.40 44.15
CA LEU A 265 23.24 1.48 45.40
C LEU A 265 23.33 0.19 46.22
N LYS A 266 23.35 -0.98 45.58
CA LYS A 266 23.43 -2.29 46.24
C LYS A 266 24.85 -2.67 46.64
N ASP A 267 25.86 -2.02 46.07
CA ASP A 267 27.28 -2.31 46.36
C ASP A 267 27.70 -1.79 47.75
N THR A 268 28.23 -2.69 48.55
CA THR A 268 28.78 -2.42 49.88
C THR A 268 30.31 -2.32 49.88
N THR A 269 30.95 -2.48 48.71
CA THR A 269 32.41 -2.41 48.58
C THR A 269 32.91 -0.97 48.45
N ALA A 270 34.25 -0.78 48.43
CA ALA A 270 34.87 0.52 48.25
C ALA A 270 34.75 1.15 46.86
N THR A 271 34.04 0.46 45.91
CA THR A 271 33.81 0.98 44.54
C THR A 271 32.93 2.21 44.59
N THR A 272 33.45 3.33 44.11
CA THR A 272 32.75 4.60 44.15
C THR A 272 31.64 4.71 43.10
N VAL A 273 30.62 5.52 43.35
CA VAL A 273 29.57 5.87 42.39
C VAL A 273 30.20 6.40 41.10
N ALA A 274 31.28 7.18 41.18
CA ALA A 274 32.02 7.68 40.01
C ALA A 274 32.61 6.54 39.13
N GLY A 275 33.01 5.42 39.73
CA GLY A 275 33.51 4.25 39.00
C GLY A 275 32.42 3.61 38.14
N TYR A 276 31.20 3.47 38.67
CA TYR A 276 30.03 2.98 37.93
C TYR A 276 29.61 3.91 36.80
N GLN A 277 29.59 5.24 37.06
CA GLN A 277 29.30 6.26 36.08
C GLN A 277 30.27 6.18 34.88
N LYS A 278 31.59 6.16 35.17
CA LYS A 278 32.61 6.04 34.14
C LYS A 278 32.44 4.78 33.28
N GLY A 279 32.07 3.66 33.90
CA GLY A 279 31.80 2.41 33.18
C GLY A 279 30.62 2.50 32.23
N VAL A 280 29.58 3.28 32.55
CA VAL A 280 28.45 3.54 31.64
C VAL A 280 28.88 4.42 30.48
N GLU A 281 29.61 5.52 30.77
CA GLU A 281 30.11 6.44 29.74
C GLU A 281 31.00 5.74 28.70
N GLU A 282 31.87 4.85 29.12
CA GLU A 282 32.75 4.09 28.22
C GLU A 282 31.96 3.10 27.35
N ARG A 283 30.97 2.39 27.91
CA ARG A 283 30.08 1.50 27.12
C ARG A 283 29.26 2.28 26.10
N GLU A 284 28.75 3.46 26.46
CA GLU A 284 27.99 4.31 25.57
C GLU A 284 28.85 4.85 24.42
N LYS A 285 30.10 5.25 24.68
CA LYS A 285 31.04 5.65 23.63
C LYS A 285 31.35 4.51 22.69
N GLU A 286 31.53 3.29 23.20
CA GLU A 286 31.77 2.11 22.37
C GLU A 286 30.57 1.76 21.52
N ARG A 287 29.33 1.82 22.06
CA ARG A 287 28.09 1.63 21.33
C ARG A 287 27.98 2.63 20.18
N LYS A 288 28.16 3.92 20.41
CA LYS A 288 28.14 4.97 19.39
C LYS A 288 29.21 4.77 18.31
N ARG A 289 30.42 4.30 18.69
CA ARG A 289 31.47 3.97 17.71
C ARG A 289 31.08 2.81 16.82
N ARG A 290 30.46 1.76 17.36
CA ARG A 290 29.97 0.63 16.59
C ARG A 290 28.85 1.05 15.64
N GLU A 291 27.85 1.79 16.11
CA GLU A 291 26.75 2.32 15.30
C GLU A 291 27.28 3.21 14.16
N ALA A 292 28.23 4.09 14.44
CA ALA A 292 28.87 4.92 13.42
C ALA A 292 29.67 4.10 12.40
N ALA A 293 30.36 3.05 12.84
CA ALA A 293 31.10 2.14 11.96
C ALA A 293 30.14 1.33 11.06
N GLU A 294 29.02 0.84 11.60
CA GLU A 294 27.97 0.16 10.82
C GLU A 294 27.32 1.12 9.82
N ALA A 295 27.00 2.33 10.23
CA ALA A 295 26.47 3.37 9.35
C ALA A 295 27.45 3.74 8.22
N ALA A 296 28.76 3.85 8.53
CA ALA A 296 29.81 4.12 7.55
C ALA A 296 30.01 2.94 6.59
N ALA A 297 29.97 1.70 7.09
CA ALA A 297 30.03 0.50 6.26
C ALA A 297 28.85 0.42 5.29
N ASN A 298 27.65 0.75 5.77
CA ASN A 298 26.44 0.81 4.94
C ASN A 298 26.48 1.99 3.95
N ALA A 299 27.08 3.12 4.28
CA ALA A 299 27.29 4.26 3.39
C ALA A 299 28.42 4.02 2.36
N GLY A 300 29.47 3.31 2.74
CA GLY A 300 30.61 2.96 1.89
C GLY A 300 30.36 1.77 0.94
N GLY A 301 29.34 0.94 1.23
CA GLY A 301 28.91 -0.19 0.39
C GLY A 301 28.21 0.22 -0.92
N ASN A 302 28.15 1.51 -1.24
CA ASN A 302 27.49 2.06 -2.44
C ASN A 302 28.29 1.85 -3.76
N SER A 303 29.29 0.99 -3.77
CA SER A 303 30.11 0.73 -4.98
C SER A 303 29.99 -0.73 -5.42
N GLY A 304 28.81 -1.13 -5.92
CA GLY A 304 28.78 -2.34 -6.72
C GLY A 304 27.73 -3.38 -6.40
N GLY A 305 26.50 -3.13 -6.82
CA GLY A 305 25.49 -4.16 -6.81
C GLY A 305 24.14 -3.74 -7.41
N GLY A 306 23.87 -2.47 -7.50
CA GLY A 306 22.78 -1.96 -8.32
C GLY A 306 23.16 -2.10 -9.77
N GLY A 307 22.44 -2.92 -10.55
CA GLY A 307 22.67 -3.09 -11.98
C GLY A 307 22.77 -1.75 -12.71
N THR A 308 23.27 -1.79 -13.95
CA THR A 308 23.33 -0.63 -14.83
C THR A 308 22.01 0.13 -14.80
N PRO A 309 21.99 1.44 -14.54
CA PRO A 309 20.75 2.20 -14.54
C PRO A 309 20.02 2.05 -15.86
N GLY A 310 18.72 1.73 -15.79
CA GLY A 310 17.82 1.75 -16.93
C GLY A 310 17.39 3.16 -17.29
N SER A 311 16.43 3.27 -18.19
CA SER A 311 15.87 4.57 -18.58
C SER A 311 15.19 5.27 -17.40
N GLY A 312 15.37 6.59 -17.29
CA GLY A 312 14.72 7.39 -16.26
C GLY A 312 15.26 7.17 -14.83
N GLY A 313 16.46 6.63 -14.67
CA GLY A 313 17.09 6.45 -13.35
C GLY A 313 16.60 5.24 -12.54
N TRP A 314 15.87 4.31 -13.17
CA TRP A 314 15.48 3.05 -12.55
C TRP A 314 16.66 2.09 -12.47
N VAL A 315 16.72 1.27 -11.41
CA VAL A 315 17.75 0.25 -11.19
C VAL A 315 17.12 -1.05 -10.71
N ARG A 316 17.80 -2.16 -10.94
CA ARG A 316 17.36 -3.48 -10.47
C ARG A 316 17.40 -3.53 -8.94
N PRO A 317 16.29 -3.93 -8.27
CA PRO A 317 16.19 -3.83 -6.81
C PRO A 317 16.99 -4.91 -6.06
N HIS A 318 17.40 -6.01 -6.74
CA HIS A 318 18.12 -7.12 -6.10
C HIS A 318 18.94 -7.90 -7.13
N GLY A 319 20.10 -8.38 -6.73
CA GLY A 319 21.02 -9.13 -7.60
C GLY A 319 20.63 -10.58 -7.89
N GLY A 320 19.54 -11.10 -7.26
CA GLY A 320 19.12 -12.50 -7.36
C GLY A 320 18.49 -12.89 -8.70
N TYR A 321 18.33 -14.20 -8.93
CA TYR A 321 17.54 -14.72 -10.06
C TYR A 321 16.05 -14.70 -9.71
N ARG A 322 15.19 -14.64 -10.73
CA ARG A 322 13.75 -14.69 -10.54
C ARG A 322 13.31 -16.11 -10.15
N SER A 323 12.84 -16.29 -8.92
CA SER A 323 12.34 -17.57 -8.39
C SER A 323 10.83 -17.73 -8.55
N SER A 324 10.06 -16.62 -8.62
CA SER A 324 8.62 -16.63 -8.87
C SER A 324 8.20 -15.38 -9.63
N GLY A 325 7.31 -15.52 -10.63
CA GLY A 325 6.79 -14.41 -11.43
C GLY A 325 5.49 -13.84 -10.86
N TYR A 326 5.03 -12.74 -11.44
CA TYR A 326 3.73 -12.11 -11.15
C TYR A 326 2.58 -12.94 -11.74
N GLY A 327 1.45 -13.03 -11.03
CA GLY A 327 0.22 -13.64 -11.52
C GLY A 327 -0.20 -14.91 -10.81
N PRO A 328 -1.05 -15.76 -11.43
CA PRO A 328 -1.55 -16.98 -10.81
C PRO A 328 -0.42 -17.98 -10.55
N ARG A 329 -0.44 -18.61 -9.38
CA ARG A 329 0.53 -19.67 -9.01
C ARG A 329 -0.12 -20.76 -8.18
N SER A 330 0.49 -21.95 -8.19
CA SER A 330 0.13 -23.01 -7.23
C SER A 330 0.50 -22.58 -5.82
N GLN A 331 -0.43 -22.75 -4.88
CA GLN A 331 -0.16 -22.47 -3.47
C GLN A 331 0.90 -23.44 -2.94
N GLN A 332 1.86 -22.91 -2.20
CA GLN A 332 2.81 -23.67 -1.40
C GLN A 332 2.44 -23.48 0.07
N CYS A 333 2.52 -24.55 0.86
CA CYS A 333 2.19 -24.52 2.28
C CYS A 333 3.37 -25.00 3.13
N ASN A 334 3.55 -24.39 4.31
CA ASN A 334 4.49 -24.85 5.35
C ASN A 334 3.82 -24.73 6.73
N ALA A 335 4.57 -24.93 7.81
CA ALA A 335 4.07 -24.83 9.18
C ALA A 335 3.53 -23.43 9.54
N ASN A 336 3.92 -22.39 8.82
CA ASN A 336 3.52 -20.99 9.05
C ASN A 336 2.33 -20.55 8.17
N GLY A 337 1.78 -21.44 7.33
CA GLY A 337 0.66 -21.16 6.44
C GLY A 337 0.92 -21.45 4.97
N CYS A 338 0.00 -21.02 4.12
CA CYS A 338 0.08 -21.19 2.67
C CYS A 338 0.31 -19.85 1.96
N SER A 339 1.06 -19.87 0.85
CA SER A 339 1.18 -18.73 -0.03
C SER A 339 -0.15 -18.41 -0.71
N SER A 340 -0.33 -17.18 -1.19
CA SER A 340 -1.47 -16.81 -2.04
C SER A 340 -1.45 -17.59 -3.35
N SER A 341 -2.64 -17.90 -3.90
CA SER A 341 -2.81 -18.43 -5.26
C SER A 341 -2.54 -17.41 -6.37
N TRP A 342 -2.47 -16.12 -6.01
CA TRP A 342 -2.07 -15.03 -6.88
C TRP A 342 -0.85 -14.31 -6.31
N HIS A 343 0.16 -14.04 -7.14
CA HIS A 343 1.40 -13.37 -6.76
C HIS A 343 1.40 -11.94 -7.27
N TYR A 344 1.33 -10.97 -6.35
CA TYR A 344 1.25 -9.54 -6.68
C TYR A 344 2.61 -8.86 -6.90
N GLY A 345 3.69 -9.64 -6.86
CA GLY A 345 5.06 -9.18 -7.03
C GLY A 345 5.89 -10.09 -7.90
N VAL A 346 7.19 -9.91 -7.84
CA VAL A 346 8.19 -10.82 -8.39
C VAL A 346 9.17 -11.19 -7.28
N ASP A 347 9.52 -12.47 -7.18
CA ASP A 347 10.47 -12.96 -6.18
C ASP A 347 11.87 -13.09 -6.79
N LEU A 348 12.86 -12.46 -6.16
CA LEU A 348 14.26 -12.45 -6.57
C LEU A 348 15.11 -13.10 -5.46
N ALA A 349 15.67 -14.29 -5.72
CA ALA A 349 16.43 -15.07 -4.76
C ALA A 349 17.95 -14.91 -4.94
N ASN A 350 18.67 -14.56 -3.86
CA ASN A 350 20.13 -14.45 -3.82
C ASN A 350 20.71 -14.77 -2.41
N GLY A 351 20.00 -15.62 -1.65
CA GLY A 351 20.38 -15.97 -0.30
C GLY A 351 20.09 -14.91 0.76
N CYS A 352 20.25 -15.33 2.04
CA CYS A 352 19.98 -14.48 3.19
C CYS A 352 21.03 -13.39 3.34
N GLY A 353 20.59 -12.17 3.68
CA GLY A 353 21.47 -11.02 3.90
C GLY A 353 21.97 -10.33 2.64
N ALA A 354 21.56 -10.77 1.45
CA ALA A 354 21.87 -10.07 0.22
C ALA A 354 21.21 -8.69 0.19
N ALA A 355 21.90 -7.68 -0.33
CA ALA A 355 21.43 -6.30 -0.32
C ALA A 355 20.19 -6.09 -1.22
N ILE A 356 19.26 -5.30 -0.73
CA ILE A 356 18.08 -4.80 -1.44
C ILE A 356 18.31 -3.31 -1.71
N TYR A 357 18.06 -2.90 -2.93
CA TYR A 357 18.31 -1.54 -3.40
C TYR A 357 17.00 -0.82 -3.75
N ALA A 358 16.92 0.49 -3.50
CA ALA A 358 15.82 1.31 -3.98
C ALA A 358 15.78 1.28 -5.51
N ALA A 359 14.69 0.81 -6.09
CA ALA A 359 14.55 0.70 -7.55
C ALA A 359 14.56 2.06 -8.27
N HIS A 360 14.18 3.13 -7.56
CA HIS A 360 14.25 4.52 -8.01
C HIS A 360 14.37 5.45 -6.80
N SER A 361 14.78 6.70 -7.03
CA SER A 361 14.81 7.70 -5.97
C SER A 361 13.40 8.02 -5.47
N GLY A 362 13.24 8.27 -4.17
CA GLY A 362 11.93 8.56 -3.58
C GLY A 362 11.96 8.68 -2.07
N THR A 363 10.80 8.78 -1.45
CA THR A 363 10.63 8.85 0.00
C THR A 363 10.05 7.54 0.53
N VAL A 364 10.68 6.99 1.55
CA VAL A 364 10.17 5.82 2.28
C VAL A 364 8.90 6.22 3.01
N ASP A 365 7.77 5.60 2.73
CA ASP A 365 6.49 5.85 3.39
C ASP A 365 6.03 4.68 4.27
N ALA A 366 6.73 3.55 4.21
CA ALA A 366 6.55 2.42 5.12
C ALA A 366 7.90 1.72 5.39
N ALA A 367 8.20 1.43 6.65
CA ALA A 367 9.36 0.64 7.08
C ALA A 367 9.01 -0.05 8.42
N PHE A 368 8.30 -1.19 8.35
CA PHE A 368 7.82 -1.91 9.52
C PHE A 368 7.50 -3.38 9.19
N TYR A 369 7.11 -4.18 10.20
CA TYR A 369 6.65 -5.55 9.99
C TYR A 369 5.20 -5.54 9.47
N ASN A 370 4.94 -6.16 8.32
CA ASN A 370 3.64 -6.19 7.66
C ASN A 370 3.15 -7.64 7.47
N GLY A 371 2.67 -8.27 8.53
CA GLY A 371 2.01 -9.58 8.50
C GLY A 371 2.71 -10.60 7.59
N GLY A 372 2.00 -11.10 6.58
CA GLY A 372 2.51 -12.08 5.63
C GLY A 372 3.70 -11.61 4.79
N TYR A 373 3.90 -10.31 4.59
CA TYR A 373 5.09 -9.74 3.93
C TYR A 373 6.33 -9.72 4.84
N GLY A 374 6.15 -9.96 6.15
CA GLY A 374 7.24 -9.83 7.12
C GLY A 374 7.74 -8.40 7.24
N ASN A 375 9.03 -8.20 7.45
CA ASN A 375 9.63 -6.87 7.42
C ASN A 375 9.55 -6.29 6.01
N TYR A 376 8.98 -5.09 5.90
CA TYR A 376 8.55 -4.47 4.66
C TYR A 376 9.00 -3.02 4.56
N VAL A 377 9.47 -2.62 3.39
CA VAL A 377 9.75 -1.22 3.04
C VAL A 377 8.91 -0.86 1.83
N ARG A 378 8.31 0.36 1.81
CA ARG A 378 7.70 0.93 0.62
C ARG A 378 8.28 2.31 0.34
N ILE A 379 8.48 2.62 -0.94
CA ILE A 379 9.05 3.88 -1.40
C ILE A 379 8.10 4.52 -2.40
N GLN A 380 7.75 5.79 -2.17
CA GLN A 380 7.02 6.64 -3.10
C GLN A 380 7.98 7.39 -4.01
N HIS A 381 7.80 7.24 -5.32
CA HIS A 381 8.68 7.82 -6.34
C HIS A 381 8.10 9.08 -6.99
N GLY A 382 6.88 9.47 -6.62
CA GLY A 382 6.13 10.53 -7.29
C GLY A 382 5.37 10.02 -8.52
N GLY A 383 4.48 10.86 -9.07
CA GLY A 383 3.68 10.50 -10.25
C GLY A 383 2.74 9.31 -10.04
N GLY A 384 2.36 9.02 -8.80
CA GLY A 384 1.53 7.87 -8.46
C GLY A 384 2.26 6.52 -8.47
N ILE A 385 3.59 6.50 -8.59
CA ILE A 385 4.39 5.28 -8.64
C ILE A 385 5.00 5.01 -7.26
N ALA A 386 4.86 3.78 -6.78
CA ALA A 386 5.54 3.28 -5.59
C ALA A 386 6.11 1.88 -5.82
N THR A 387 7.09 1.50 -4.99
CA THR A 387 7.65 0.14 -4.97
C THR A 387 7.66 -0.42 -3.56
N GLY A 388 7.38 -1.73 -3.44
CA GLY A 388 7.37 -2.48 -2.19
C GLY A 388 8.48 -3.53 -2.16
N TYR A 389 9.04 -3.76 -0.97
CA TYR A 389 10.16 -4.66 -0.72
C TYR A 389 9.88 -5.47 0.56
N ALA A 390 9.65 -6.77 0.42
CA ALA A 390 9.22 -7.62 1.52
C ALA A 390 10.24 -8.71 1.89
N HIS A 391 9.91 -9.49 2.92
CA HIS A 391 10.68 -10.59 3.48
C HIS A 391 12.08 -10.20 3.96
N ILE A 392 12.26 -8.94 4.35
CA ILE A 392 13.52 -8.40 4.89
C ILE A 392 13.90 -9.16 6.16
N LYS A 393 15.20 -9.45 6.36
CA LYS A 393 15.67 -10.17 7.56
C LYS A 393 15.38 -9.38 8.85
N PRO A 394 15.29 -10.05 10.03
CA PRO A 394 15.23 -9.34 11.32
C PRO A 394 16.41 -8.37 11.47
N GLY A 395 16.13 -7.12 11.90
CA GLY A 395 17.14 -6.05 12.00
C GLY A 395 17.76 -5.65 10.65
N GLY A 396 17.12 -5.99 9.52
CA GLY A 396 17.65 -5.77 8.18
C GLY A 396 17.24 -4.47 7.50
N PHE A 397 16.52 -3.57 8.18
CA PHE A 397 16.25 -2.23 7.66
C PHE A 397 17.52 -1.38 7.64
N ALA A 398 17.81 -0.76 6.50
CA ALA A 398 18.88 0.24 6.35
C ALA A 398 18.31 1.66 6.19
N VAL A 399 16.99 1.79 6.22
CA VAL A 399 16.25 3.05 6.10
C VAL A 399 15.11 3.10 7.10
N ARG A 400 14.55 4.30 7.29
CA ARG A 400 13.40 4.56 8.16
C ARG A 400 12.31 5.31 7.42
N ASN A 401 11.10 5.28 7.96
CA ASN A 401 9.98 6.06 7.45
C ASN A 401 10.31 7.55 7.36
N GLY A 402 9.83 8.22 6.31
CA GLY A 402 10.12 9.61 5.99
C GLY A 402 11.49 9.88 5.38
N GLN A 403 12.38 8.89 5.28
CA GLN A 403 13.70 9.05 4.71
C GLN A 403 13.64 9.13 3.18
N TRP A 404 14.32 10.14 2.62
CA TRP A 404 14.55 10.19 1.17
C TRP A 404 15.73 9.29 0.80
N VAL A 405 15.59 8.52 -0.28
CA VAL A 405 16.61 7.58 -0.79
C VAL A 405 16.91 7.82 -2.27
N ARG A 406 18.13 7.49 -2.69
CA ARG A 406 18.52 7.54 -4.11
C ARG A 406 18.29 6.18 -4.75
N ALA A 407 18.05 6.17 -6.07
CA ALA A 407 18.09 4.96 -6.86
C ALA A 407 19.41 4.19 -6.63
N GLY A 408 19.34 2.88 -6.44
CA GLY A 408 20.49 2.03 -6.14
C GLY A 408 21.04 2.14 -4.71
N GLN A 409 20.47 2.97 -3.85
CA GLN A 409 20.85 2.98 -2.43
C GLN A 409 20.39 1.68 -1.76
N VAL A 410 21.25 1.09 -0.91
CA VAL A 410 20.85 -0.03 -0.05
C VAL A 410 19.78 0.44 0.93
N ILE A 411 18.63 -0.23 0.93
CA ILE A 411 17.49 0.08 1.79
C ILE A 411 17.19 -1.01 2.81
N ALA A 412 17.62 -2.25 2.50
CA ALA A 412 17.41 -3.38 3.39
C ALA A 412 18.28 -4.58 2.97
N TYR A 413 18.12 -5.68 3.69
CA TYR A 413 18.78 -6.96 3.41
C TYR A 413 17.76 -8.09 3.37
N ALA A 414 17.81 -8.92 2.32
CA ALA A 414 16.91 -10.02 2.08
C ALA A 414 16.92 -11.06 3.22
N GLY A 415 15.76 -11.59 3.52
CA GLY A 415 15.56 -12.58 4.58
C GLY A 415 14.39 -13.50 4.28
N ASN A 416 13.79 -14.04 5.35
CA ASN A 416 12.72 -15.03 5.30
C ASN A 416 11.63 -14.72 6.36
N THR A 417 11.35 -13.43 6.61
CA THR A 417 10.30 -13.02 7.55
C THR A 417 8.92 -13.08 6.91
N GLY A 418 7.86 -13.21 7.71
CA GLY A 418 6.50 -13.35 7.21
C GLY A 418 6.20 -14.71 6.56
N GLY A 419 5.33 -14.73 5.56
CA GLY A 419 4.87 -15.92 4.84
C GLY A 419 5.82 -16.38 3.73
N SER A 420 7.11 -16.47 4.01
CA SER A 420 8.17 -16.81 3.07
C SER A 420 8.65 -18.25 3.24
N PHE A 421 9.12 -18.87 2.16
CA PHE A 421 9.61 -20.25 2.10
C PHE A 421 11.13 -20.37 1.95
N GLY A 422 11.82 -19.22 1.88
CA GLY A 422 13.28 -19.13 1.73
C GLY A 422 13.73 -17.70 1.57
N CYS A 423 15.03 -17.43 1.72
CA CYS A 423 15.53 -16.06 1.63
C CYS A 423 15.45 -15.51 0.21
N HIS A 424 14.63 -14.48 0.02
CA HIS A 424 14.45 -13.76 -1.25
C HIS A 424 13.98 -12.32 -0.99
N LEU A 425 13.98 -11.49 -2.02
CA LEU A 425 13.22 -10.25 -2.10
C LEU A 425 11.92 -10.53 -2.82
N HIS A 426 10.78 -10.28 -2.20
CA HIS A 426 9.52 -10.08 -2.88
C HIS A 426 9.42 -8.59 -3.25
N PHE A 427 9.37 -8.30 -4.56
CA PHE A 427 9.37 -6.95 -5.11
C PHE A 427 8.04 -6.62 -5.79
N GLU A 428 7.46 -5.49 -5.44
CA GLU A 428 6.18 -5.02 -5.94
C GLU A 428 6.31 -3.65 -6.61
N VAL A 429 5.44 -3.38 -7.58
CA VAL A 429 5.28 -2.07 -8.20
C VAL A 429 3.81 -1.66 -8.13
N TYR A 430 3.59 -0.41 -7.78
CA TYR A 430 2.26 0.21 -7.69
C TYR A 430 2.15 1.40 -8.64
N ILE A 431 1.02 1.52 -9.32
CA ILE A 431 0.65 2.71 -10.10
C ILE A 431 -0.70 3.20 -9.58
N ASN A 432 -0.73 4.42 -9.04
CA ASN A 432 -1.91 5.02 -8.42
C ASN A 432 -2.55 4.12 -7.35
N GLY A 433 -1.69 3.52 -6.50
CA GLY A 433 -2.08 2.61 -5.43
C GLY A 433 -2.47 1.19 -5.87
N ARG A 434 -2.46 0.89 -7.18
CA ARG A 434 -2.81 -0.43 -7.72
C ARG A 434 -1.55 -1.21 -8.09
N TYR A 435 -1.54 -2.51 -7.79
CA TYR A 435 -0.46 -3.39 -8.26
C TYR A 435 -0.38 -3.42 -9.78
N THR A 436 0.84 -3.43 -10.27
CA THR A 436 1.11 -3.71 -11.67
C THR A 436 2.17 -4.80 -11.76
N ASN A 437 2.24 -5.49 -12.89
CA ASN A 437 3.27 -6.51 -13.11
C ASN A 437 4.67 -5.90 -13.04
N PRO A 438 5.49 -6.22 -12.01
CA PRO A 438 6.82 -5.63 -11.89
C PRO A 438 7.76 -6.01 -13.03
N ILE A 439 7.54 -7.18 -13.65
CA ILE A 439 8.35 -7.68 -14.76
C ILE A 439 8.18 -6.76 -15.97
N ASP A 440 6.93 -6.49 -16.35
CA ASP A 440 6.63 -5.64 -17.50
C ASP A 440 6.98 -4.18 -17.23
N PHE A 441 6.70 -3.70 -16.01
CA PHE A 441 7.05 -2.35 -15.61
C PHE A 441 8.57 -2.12 -15.67
N MET A 442 9.36 -2.98 -15.07
CA MET A 442 10.82 -2.85 -15.07
C MET A 442 11.42 -3.07 -16.48
N ALA A 443 10.83 -3.98 -17.27
CA ALA A 443 11.22 -4.16 -18.68
C ALA A 443 10.98 -2.88 -19.49
N SER A 444 9.89 -2.14 -19.26
CA SER A 444 9.65 -0.82 -19.88
C SER A 444 10.68 0.24 -19.51
N LYS A 445 11.44 0.01 -18.43
CA LYS A 445 12.59 0.84 -17.98
C LYS A 445 13.93 0.29 -18.45
N GLY A 446 13.95 -0.78 -19.26
CA GLY A 446 15.15 -1.44 -19.74
C GLY A 446 15.84 -2.34 -18.70
N ILE A 447 15.11 -2.78 -17.68
CA ILE A 447 15.63 -3.59 -16.56
C ILE A 447 14.93 -4.96 -16.54
N SER A 448 15.72 -6.02 -16.50
CA SER A 448 15.23 -7.38 -16.29
C SER A 448 15.20 -7.70 -14.78
N VAL A 449 14.06 -8.14 -14.28
CA VAL A 449 13.87 -8.64 -12.92
C VAL A 449 13.38 -10.08 -12.91
#